data_20c9314bab5a7ef419493b1044e7ca1f
#
_entry.id   20c9314bab5a7ef419493b1044e7ca1f
#
_cell.length_a   1.000
_cell.length_b   1.000
_cell.length_c   1.000
_cell.angle_alpha   90.00
_cell.angle_beta   90.00
_cell.angle_gamma   90.00
#
_symmetry.space_group_name_H-M   'P 1'
#
loop_
_entity.id
_entity.type
_entity.pdbx_description
1 polymer ?
#
loop_
_entity_poly.entity_id
_entity_poly.type
_entity_poly.pdbx_seq_one_letter_code
_entity_poly.pdbx_strand_id
1 'polypeptide(L)'
;MNNIFGVELSNGKDQRCRLDLPATDYELLDALERLHMDPGGKPGWEIIGHTCFEYLHEYLDRKHSLYELNELSRRLGNMGREQLAAFEGLFQAALKKREGPMSMADLFTYANSTDRCRVVAEALNDSQLGRFYAESGLIPELNDIPNNIFELLDFEQIGRKARIAEGGIFTERGYIVQHDDLKPVAEPVDTIPQAPAYAFRILIDRFPFEDNDQPEKQVRLELPATEERITRALEECGAASWDEVTYEVEDSALPGRDEDLECNDIIQFNELAMLIKHLEAGGDLPKLKAVLHATNCDDASAAITIAENLNEYIYEPEKCTAKDVALEYLRRSVSESTLSILLPHVFLEDCGKALMASENAMITPYGLVARKDGSMLLAPEDSPNEGSMRML
;
A
#
# COMPACT_ATOMS: atom_id res chain seq x y z
N MET A 1 6.00 -3.29 4.04
CA MET A 1 5.07 -4.45 4.17
C MET A 1 5.13 -5.30 2.91
N ASN A 2 4.88 -6.61 2.98
CA ASN A 2 4.83 -7.42 1.76
C ASN A 2 3.54 -7.11 1.00
N ASN A 3 3.66 -6.71 -0.28
CA ASN A 3 2.52 -6.57 -1.18
C ASN A 3 1.78 -7.91 -1.32
N ILE A 4 0.49 -7.93 -1.02
CA ILE A 4 -0.37 -9.11 -1.10
C ILE A 4 -1.15 -9.12 -2.42
N PHE A 5 -1.80 -8.00 -2.74
CA PHE A 5 -2.51 -7.79 -3.99
C PHE A 5 -2.11 -6.46 -4.63
N GLY A 6 -1.81 -6.48 -5.93
CA GLY A 6 -1.84 -5.29 -6.76
C GLY A 6 -3.24 -5.11 -7.33
N VAL A 7 -3.84 -3.95 -7.21
CA VAL A 7 -5.17 -3.67 -7.72
C VAL A 7 -5.16 -2.50 -8.71
N GLU A 8 -5.97 -2.58 -9.75
CA GLU A 8 -6.35 -1.45 -10.57
C GLU A 8 -7.68 -0.90 -10.06
N LEU A 9 -7.68 0.37 -9.69
CA LEU A 9 -8.85 1.09 -9.20
C LEU A 9 -9.46 1.93 -10.30
N SER A 10 -10.79 2.15 -10.26
CA SER A 10 -11.51 2.99 -11.21
C SER A 10 -12.66 3.73 -10.55
N ASN A 11 -12.95 4.95 -11.04
CA ASN A 11 -14.11 5.72 -10.60
C ASN A 11 -15.39 5.44 -11.41
N GLY A 12 -15.37 4.40 -12.26
CA GLY A 12 -16.47 4.10 -13.18
C GLY A 12 -16.57 5.03 -14.40
N LYS A 13 -15.63 5.95 -14.54
CA LYS A 13 -15.43 6.82 -15.69
C LYS A 13 -14.09 6.48 -16.35
N ASP A 14 -13.35 7.48 -16.79
CA ASP A 14 -12.09 7.27 -17.51
C ASP A 14 -10.85 7.23 -16.62
N GLN A 15 -10.96 7.57 -15.31
CA GLN A 15 -9.84 7.56 -14.39
C GLN A 15 -9.57 6.17 -13.82
N ARG A 16 -8.28 5.82 -13.83
CA ARG A 16 -7.76 4.59 -13.25
C ARG A 16 -6.44 4.88 -12.55
N CYS A 17 -6.17 4.16 -11.47
CA CYS A 17 -4.87 4.17 -10.82
C CYS A 17 -4.56 2.78 -10.27
N ARG A 18 -3.27 2.51 -10.05
CA ARG A 18 -2.81 1.28 -9.39
C ARG A 18 -2.56 1.55 -7.93
N LEU A 19 -2.83 0.53 -7.12
CA LEU A 19 -2.56 0.54 -5.70
C LEU A 19 -2.10 -0.86 -5.27
N ASP A 20 -1.08 -0.92 -4.43
CA ASP A 20 -0.62 -2.14 -3.82
C ASP A 20 -1.24 -2.29 -2.43
N LEU A 21 -1.69 -3.50 -2.09
CA LEU A 21 -2.33 -3.79 -0.81
C LEU A 21 -1.47 -4.78 0.00
N PRO A 22 -1.34 -4.59 1.31
CA PRO A 22 -2.02 -3.60 2.14
C PRO A 22 -1.46 -2.18 1.94
N ALA A 23 -2.36 -1.24 1.74
CA ALA A 23 -2.08 0.18 1.63
C ALA A 23 -2.28 0.91 2.97
N THR A 24 -1.54 1.99 3.16
CA THR A 24 -1.71 2.92 4.29
C THR A 24 -2.94 3.81 4.07
N ASP A 25 -3.31 4.57 5.09
CA ASP A 25 -4.41 5.53 4.95
C ASP A 25 -4.07 6.65 3.95
N TYR A 26 -2.80 7.09 3.91
CA TYR A 26 -2.35 8.09 2.93
C TYR A 26 -2.36 7.54 1.50
N GLU A 27 -1.91 6.32 1.28
CA GLU A 27 -1.95 5.69 -0.05
C GLU A 27 -3.38 5.49 -0.54
N LEU A 28 -4.32 5.12 0.35
CA LEU A 28 -5.74 5.02 0.02
C LEU A 28 -6.35 6.38 -0.32
N LEU A 29 -6.06 7.42 0.47
CA LEU A 29 -6.53 8.79 0.22
C LEU A 29 -5.97 9.32 -1.09
N ASP A 30 -4.68 9.11 -1.34
CA ASP A 30 -4.04 9.51 -2.61
C ASP A 30 -4.68 8.82 -3.82
N ALA A 31 -4.95 7.54 -3.71
CA ALA A 31 -5.64 6.81 -4.78
C ALA A 31 -7.04 7.38 -5.05
N LEU A 32 -7.78 7.78 -4.01
CA LEU A 32 -9.08 8.46 -4.18
C LEU A 32 -8.93 9.85 -4.82
N GLU A 33 -7.94 10.64 -4.41
CA GLU A 33 -7.64 11.95 -5.02
C GLU A 33 -7.33 11.80 -6.51
N ARG A 34 -6.50 10.83 -6.90
CA ARG A 34 -6.16 10.53 -8.30
C ARG A 34 -7.36 10.02 -9.11
N LEU A 35 -8.35 9.42 -8.46
CA LEU A 35 -9.62 9.03 -9.07
C LEU A 35 -10.66 10.16 -9.04
N HIS A 36 -10.34 11.33 -8.49
CA HIS A 36 -11.27 12.45 -8.27
C HIS A 36 -12.53 12.02 -7.52
N MET A 37 -12.34 11.25 -6.43
CA MET A 37 -13.39 10.76 -5.55
C MET A 37 -13.22 11.36 -4.15
N ASP A 38 -14.35 11.61 -3.49
CA ASP A 38 -14.34 12.08 -2.10
C ASP A 38 -13.77 11.02 -1.14
N PRO A 39 -13.22 11.41 0.02
CA PRO A 39 -12.86 10.49 1.08
C PRO A 39 -14.04 9.59 1.47
N GLY A 40 -13.84 8.28 1.47
CA GLY A 40 -14.92 7.30 1.67
C GLY A 40 -15.68 6.91 0.40
N GLY A 41 -15.27 7.43 -0.76
CA GLY A 41 -15.72 6.94 -2.06
C GLY A 41 -15.50 5.43 -2.20
N LYS A 42 -16.32 4.76 -3.00
CA LYS A 42 -16.19 3.31 -3.26
C LYS A 42 -15.74 3.08 -4.70
N PRO A 43 -14.42 3.10 -4.96
CA PRO A 43 -13.90 2.83 -6.28
C PRO A 43 -14.19 1.38 -6.68
N GLY A 44 -14.41 1.15 -7.97
CA GLY A 44 -14.33 -0.18 -8.53
C GLY A 44 -12.88 -0.67 -8.48
N TRP A 45 -12.66 -1.95 -8.23
CA TRP A 45 -11.32 -2.52 -8.18
C TRP A 45 -11.22 -3.84 -8.94
N GLU A 46 -10.05 -4.12 -9.46
CA GLU A 46 -9.70 -5.39 -10.10
C GLU A 46 -8.30 -5.80 -9.68
N ILE A 47 -8.11 -7.05 -9.25
CA ILE A 47 -6.78 -7.58 -8.92
C ILE A 47 -6.01 -7.77 -10.22
N ILE A 48 -4.84 -7.13 -10.31
CA ILE A 48 -3.92 -7.20 -11.45
C ILE A 48 -2.61 -7.94 -11.11
N GLY A 49 -2.38 -8.21 -9.80
CA GLY A 49 -1.23 -8.94 -9.31
C GLY A 49 -1.47 -9.49 -7.92
N HIS A 50 -0.75 -10.54 -7.55
CA HIS A 50 -0.79 -11.16 -6.23
C HIS A 50 0.55 -11.86 -5.96
N THR A 51 0.90 -12.04 -4.70
CA THR A 51 2.14 -12.74 -4.33
C THR A 51 1.92 -14.24 -4.21
N CYS A 52 1.21 -14.69 -3.16
CA CYS A 52 1.03 -16.12 -2.86
C CYS A 52 -0.45 -16.52 -2.70
N PHE A 53 -1.38 -15.67 -3.12
CA PHE A 53 -2.83 -15.83 -2.90
C PHE A 53 -3.62 -15.94 -4.21
N GLU A 54 -3.01 -16.50 -5.27
CA GLU A 54 -3.65 -16.71 -6.57
C GLU A 54 -5.00 -17.42 -6.45
N TYR A 55 -5.07 -18.41 -5.57
CA TYR A 55 -6.28 -19.19 -5.32
C TYR A 55 -7.46 -18.40 -4.76
N LEU A 56 -7.23 -17.18 -4.19
CA LEU A 56 -8.32 -16.32 -3.72
C LEU A 56 -8.98 -15.52 -4.86
N HIS A 57 -8.27 -15.27 -5.95
CA HIS A 57 -8.71 -14.37 -7.02
C HIS A 57 -10.09 -14.74 -7.60
N GLU A 58 -10.36 -16.03 -7.77
CA GLU A 58 -11.65 -16.53 -8.31
C GLU A 58 -12.81 -16.40 -7.32
N TYR A 59 -12.52 -16.26 -6.02
CA TYR A 59 -13.51 -16.28 -4.94
C TYR A 59 -13.78 -14.90 -4.32
N LEU A 60 -12.96 -13.90 -4.66
CA LEU A 60 -13.17 -12.52 -4.22
C LEU A 60 -14.25 -11.87 -5.09
N ASP A 61 -15.42 -11.59 -4.50
CA ASP A 61 -16.50 -10.86 -5.17
C ASP A 61 -16.18 -9.37 -5.23
N ARG A 62 -16.19 -8.78 -6.42
CA ARG A 62 -16.01 -7.33 -6.66
C ARG A 62 -17.05 -6.44 -5.96
N LYS A 63 -18.06 -7.02 -5.33
CA LYS A 63 -19.03 -6.29 -4.50
C LYS A 63 -18.49 -5.85 -3.15
N HIS A 64 -17.40 -6.46 -2.71
CA HIS A 64 -16.73 -6.04 -1.48
C HIS A 64 -16.05 -4.70 -1.66
N SER A 65 -15.94 -3.94 -0.58
CA SER A 65 -15.28 -2.65 -0.65
C SER A 65 -13.76 -2.81 -0.77
N LEU A 66 -13.09 -1.80 -1.33
CA LEU A 66 -11.62 -1.73 -1.34
C LEU A 66 -11.05 -1.79 0.08
N TYR A 67 -11.74 -1.18 1.05
CA TYR A 67 -11.28 -1.10 2.43
C TYR A 67 -11.33 -2.46 3.14
N GLU A 68 -12.36 -3.28 2.86
CA GLU A 68 -12.42 -4.67 3.33
C GLU A 68 -11.26 -5.49 2.74
N LEU A 69 -10.98 -5.33 1.44
CA LEU A 69 -9.87 -6.02 0.78
C LEU A 69 -8.52 -5.58 1.35
N ASN A 70 -8.35 -4.28 1.64
CA ASN A 70 -7.16 -3.74 2.26
C ASN A 70 -6.92 -4.32 3.66
N GLU A 71 -7.96 -4.38 4.49
CA GLU A 71 -7.86 -4.98 5.82
C GLU A 71 -7.54 -6.49 5.76
N LEU A 72 -8.15 -7.23 4.82
CA LEU A 72 -7.79 -8.63 4.60
C LEU A 72 -6.32 -8.75 4.21
N SER A 73 -5.85 -7.92 3.29
CA SER A 73 -4.45 -7.89 2.85
C SER A 73 -3.49 -7.63 4.01
N ARG A 74 -3.83 -6.69 4.90
CA ARG A 74 -3.05 -6.37 6.10
C ARG A 74 -2.94 -7.59 7.04
N ARG A 75 -4.04 -8.31 7.25
CA ARG A 75 -4.02 -9.54 8.07
C ARG A 75 -3.18 -10.63 7.45
N LEU A 76 -3.34 -10.88 6.15
CA LEU A 76 -2.58 -11.89 5.43
C LEU A 76 -1.08 -11.55 5.38
N GLY A 77 -0.73 -10.26 5.19
CA GLY A 77 0.66 -9.79 5.16
C GLY A 77 1.39 -9.94 6.49
N ASN A 78 0.66 -9.95 7.61
CA ASN A 78 1.21 -10.11 8.95
C ASN A 78 1.29 -11.59 9.40
N MET A 79 0.85 -12.54 8.57
CA MET A 79 0.87 -13.96 8.91
C MET A 79 2.24 -14.57 8.70
N GLY A 80 2.70 -15.35 9.69
CA GLY A 80 3.83 -16.25 9.54
C GLY A 80 3.49 -17.48 8.68
N ARG A 81 4.51 -18.27 8.30
CA ARG A 81 4.36 -19.43 7.40
C ARG A 81 3.31 -20.43 7.85
N GLU A 82 3.26 -20.75 9.13
CA GLU A 82 2.28 -21.70 9.70
C GLU A 82 0.86 -21.14 9.64
N GLN A 83 0.68 -19.85 9.94
CA GLN A 83 -0.61 -19.19 9.86
C GLN A 83 -1.13 -19.13 8.42
N LEU A 84 -0.25 -18.88 7.44
CA LEU A 84 -0.60 -18.91 6.01
C LEU A 84 -1.02 -20.31 5.57
N ALA A 85 -0.32 -21.36 6.03
CA ALA A 85 -0.71 -22.74 5.76
C ALA A 85 -2.08 -23.08 6.38
N ALA A 86 -2.30 -22.66 7.63
CA ALA A 86 -3.57 -22.87 8.32
C ALA A 86 -4.72 -22.14 7.61
N PHE A 87 -4.52 -20.87 7.21
CA PHE A 87 -5.51 -20.10 6.46
C PHE A 87 -5.88 -20.79 5.14
N GLU A 88 -4.89 -21.17 4.35
CA GLU A 88 -5.09 -21.91 3.10
C GLU A 88 -5.84 -23.23 3.32
N GLY A 89 -5.47 -23.96 4.38
CA GLY A 89 -6.14 -25.19 4.77
C GLY A 89 -7.62 -25.00 5.10
N LEU A 90 -7.94 -24.01 5.92
CA LEU A 90 -9.33 -23.67 6.26
C LEU A 90 -10.14 -23.27 5.01
N PHE A 91 -9.54 -22.45 4.16
CA PHE A 91 -10.13 -22.02 2.91
C PHE A 91 -10.45 -23.21 1.99
N GLN A 92 -9.49 -24.09 1.74
CA GLN A 92 -9.69 -25.28 0.90
C GLN A 92 -10.68 -26.27 1.51
N ALA A 93 -10.67 -26.44 2.86
CA ALA A 93 -11.66 -27.26 3.55
C ALA A 93 -13.09 -26.74 3.36
N ALA A 94 -13.23 -25.41 3.39
CA ALA A 94 -14.51 -24.76 3.16
C ALA A 94 -15.00 -24.93 1.72
N LEU A 95 -14.10 -24.80 0.73
CA LEU A 95 -14.43 -25.03 -0.68
C LEU A 95 -15.00 -26.45 -0.94
N LYS A 96 -14.47 -27.47 -0.26
CA LYS A 96 -14.96 -28.84 -0.41
C LYS A 96 -16.35 -29.05 0.17
N LYS A 97 -16.78 -28.22 1.11
CA LYS A 97 -18.06 -28.35 1.84
C LYS A 97 -19.15 -27.41 1.33
N ARG A 98 -18.81 -26.43 0.50
CA ARG A 98 -19.69 -25.32 0.13
C ARG A 98 -19.93 -25.25 -1.38
N GLU A 99 -21.16 -24.95 -1.76
CA GLU A 99 -21.53 -24.54 -3.09
C GLU A 99 -21.71 -23.01 -3.10
N GLY A 100 -20.86 -22.31 -3.86
CA GLY A 100 -20.97 -20.85 -4.06
C GLY A 100 -19.76 -20.02 -3.58
N PRO A 101 -19.75 -18.72 -3.89
CA PRO A 101 -18.64 -17.83 -3.56
C PRO A 101 -18.50 -17.66 -2.05
N MET A 102 -17.24 -17.42 -1.60
CA MET A 102 -16.95 -17.08 -0.22
C MET A 102 -17.29 -15.62 0.06
N SER A 103 -17.84 -15.36 1.25
CA SER A 103 -18.02 -13.99 1.72
C SER A 103 -16.72 -13.46 2.33
N MET A 104 -16.56 -12.13 2.40
CA MET A 104 -15.45 -11.51 3.10
C MET A 104 -15.43 -11.91 4.59
N ALA A 105 -16.59 -12.03 5.24
CA ALA A 105 -16.73 -12.50 6.61
C ALA A 105 -16.17 -13.92 6.82
N ASP A 106 -16.35 -14.82 5.84
CA ASP A 106 -15.74 -16.15 5.90
C ASP A 106 -14.21 -16.06 5.87
N LEU A 107 -13.65 -15.25 4.95
CA LEU A 107 -12.20 -15.04 4.83
C LEU A 107 -11.59 -14.45 6.10
N PHE A 108 -12.25 -13.46 6.69
CA PHE A 108 -11.84 -12.92 7.99
C PHE A 108 -11.94 -13.95 9.12
N THR A 109 -12.97 -14.79 9.10
CA THR A 109 -13.12 -15.88 10.06
C THR A 109 -11.95 -16.86 9.96
N TYR A 110 -11.54 -17.25 8.75
CA TYR A 110 -10.39 -18.13 8.55
C TYR A 110 -9.08 -17.45 8.96
N ALA A 111 -8.89 -16.19 8.60
CA ALA A 111 -7.73 -15.42 9.00
C ALA A 111 -7.57 -15.32 10.53
N ASN A 112 -8.68 -15.17 11.26
CA ASN A 112 -8.69 -15.10 12.72
C ASN A 112 -8.62 -16.46 13.42
N SER A 113 -8.76 -17.55 12.68
CA SER A 113 -8.86 -18.92 13.23
C SER A 113 -7.63 -19.77 12.92
N THR A 114 -6.54 -19.19 12.45
CA THR A 114 -5.32 -19.93 12.10
C THR A 114 -4.71 -20.66 13.31
N ASP A 115 -4.88 -20.12 14.53
CA ASP A 115 -4.49 -20.73 15.79
C ASP A 115 -5.38 -21.94 16.20
N ARG A 116 -6.46 -22.23 15.46
CA ARG A 116 -7.35 -23.37 15.63
C ARG A 116 -6.98 -24.55 14.75
N CYS A 117 -5.83 -24.47 14.11
CA CYS A 117 -5.31 -25.50 13.24
C CYS A 117 -3.96 -26.00 13.71
N ARG A 118 -3.73 -27.30 13.54
CA ARG A 118 -2.40 -27.88 13.60
C ARG A 118 -1.88 -27.99 12.16
N VAL A 119 -0.65 -27.54 11.96
CA VAL A 119 0.06 -27.60 10.68
C VAL A 119 1.23 -28.57 10.81
N VAL A 120 1.32 -29.52 9.89
CA VAL A 120 2.47 -30.42 9.75
C VAL A 120 3.13 -30.09 8.42
N ALA A 121 4.11 -29.19 8.47
CA ALA A 121 4.74 -28.62 7.25
C ALA A 121 5.48 -29.66 6.41
N GLU A 122 6.02 -30.70 7.05
CA GLU A 122 6.77 -31.78 6.38
C GLU A 122 5.86 -32.80 5.67
N ALA A 123 4.54 -32.76 5.88
CA ALA A 123 3.62 -33.74 5.34
C ALA A 123 2.81 -33.18 4.16
N LEU A 124 3.21 -33.50 2.93
CA LEU A 124 2.54 -33.10 1.69
C LEU A 124 1.67 -34.21 1.09
N ASN A 125 1.74 -35.42 1.65
CA ASN A 125 0.99 -36.60 1.21
C ASN A 125 0.81 -37.59 2.36
N ASP A 126 -0.03 -38.62 2.13
CA ASP A 126 -0.35 -39.62 3.15
C ASP A 126 0.90 -40.37 3.67
N SER A 127 1.89 -40.65 2.80
CA SER A 127 3.11 -41.34 3.23
C SER A 127 3.95 -40.51 4.18
N GLN A 128 4.16 -39.23 3.90
CA GLN A 128 4.88 -38.31 4.76
C GLN A 128 4.12 -38.07 6.08
N LEU A 129 2.79 -37.93 6.00
CA LEU A 129 1.96 -37.79 7.18
C LEU A 129 2.05 -39.01 8.10
N GLY A 130 1.97 -40.22 7.52
CA GLY A 130 2.09 -41.48 8.29
C GLY A 130 3.45 -41.64 8.93
N ARG A 131 4.53 -41.26 8.24
CA ARG A 131 5.88 -41.25 8.84
C ARG A 131 5.97 -40.27 10.00
N PHE A 132 5.48 -39.04 9.83
CA PHE A 132 5.42 -38.04 10.88
C PHE A 132 4.67 -38.57 12.12
N TYR A 133 3.51 -39.21 11.95
CA TYR A 133 2.72 -39.75 13.05
C TYR A 133 3.45 -40.88 13.77
N ALA A 134 4.14 -41.74 13.03
CA ALA A 134 4.89 -42.83 13.60
C ALA A 134 6.14 -42.35 14.36
N GLU A 135 6.85 -41.36 13.85
CA GLU A 135 8.07 -40.80 14.47
C GLU A 135 7.74 -39.88 15.66
N SER A 136 6.62 -39.17 15.63
CA SER A 136 6.22 -38.20 16.68
C SER A 136 5.57 -38.85 17.92
N GLY A 137 5.46 -40.18 17.97
CA GLY A 137 4.83 -40.88 19.07
C GLY A 137 3.33 -40.66 19.20
N LEU A 138 2.69 -40.16 18.14
CA LEU A 138 1.23 -39.94 18.10
C LEU A 138 0.45 -41.27 17.98
N ILE A 139 1.15 -42.35 17.69
CA ILE A 139 0.62 -43.72 17.67
C ILE A 139 1.38 -44.52 18.75
N PRO A 140 0.84 -44.61 19.97
CA PRO A 140 1.55 -45.22 21.13
C PRO A 140 2.04 -46.65 20.85
N GLU A 141 1.29 -47.43 20.05
CA GLU A 141 1.60 -48.80 19.69
C GLU A 141 2.88 -48.94 18.84
N LEU A 142 3.38 -47.86 18.27
CA LEU A 142 4.58 -47.84 17.43
C LEU A 142 5.85 -47.37 18.17
N ASN A 143 5.72 -46.87 19.40
CA ASN A 143 6.85 -46.24 20.12
C ASN A 143 8.00 -47.20 20.45
N ASP A 144 7.71 -48.49 20.64
CA ASP A 144 8.67 -49.48 21.11
C ASP A 144 9.08 -50.48 20.02
N ILE A 145 8.75 -50.22 18.74
CA ILE A 145 9.12 -51.16 17.67
C ILE A 145 10.59 -50.96 17.23
N PRO A 146 11.32 -52.08 16.94
CA PRO A 146 12.69 -51.99 16.44
C PRO A 146 12.75 -51.25 15.07
N ASN A 147 13.85 -50.54 14.82
CA ASN A 147 14.03 -49.76 13.59
C ASN A 147 13.86 -50.57 12.30
N ASN A 148 14.31 -51.83 12.31
CA ASN A 148 14.16 -52.70 11.13
C ASN A 148 12.70 -53.10 10.86
N ILE A 149 11.82 -53.05 11.86
CA ILE A 149 10.38 -53.24 11.66
C ILE A 149 9.71 -51.91 11.32
N PHE A 150 10.20 -50.81 11.89
CA PHE A 150 9.68 -49.48 11.61
C PHE A 150 9.75 -49.16 10.10
N GLU A 151 10.84 -49.45 9.43
CA GLU A 151 11.01 -49.22 7.99
C GLU A 151 10.15 -50.15 7.10
N LEU A 152 9.50 -51.15 7.67
CA LEU A 152 8.55 -52.01 6.93
C LEU A 152 7.10 -51.57 7.08
N LEU A 153 6.84 -50.47 7.81
CA LEU A 153 5.49 -49.94 7.98
C LEU A 153 4.95 -49.35 6.68
N ASP A 154 3.67 -49.58 6.43
CA ASP A 154 2.94 -48.90 5.36
C ASP A 154 2.54 -47.48 5.83
N PHE A 155 3.49 -46.55 5.71
CA PHE A 155 3.27 -45.14 6.13
C PHE A 155 2.12 -44.50 5.33
N GLU A 156 1.88 -44.86 4.06
CA GLU A 156 0.78 -44.33 3.28
C GLU A 156 -0.59 -44.74 3.90
N GLN A 157 -0.70 -45.98 4.32
CA GLN A 157 -1.95 -46.45 4.96
C GLN A 157 -2.13 -45.80 6.34
N ILE A 158 -1.07 -45.59 7.09
CA ILE A 158 -1.09 -44.94 8.41
C ILE A 158 -1.58 -43.49 8.24
N GLY A 159 -0.95 -42.72 7.34
CA GLY A 159 -1.31 -41.33 7.11
C GLY A 159 -2.71 -41.15 6.52
N ARG A 160 -3.13 -42.03 5.60
CA ARG A 160 -4.49 -42.03 5.06
C ARG A 160 -5.53 -42.25 6.16
N LYS A 161 -5.28 -43.18 7.08
CA LYS A 161 -6.18 -43.44 8.23
C LYS A 161 -6.26 -42.20 9.16
N ALA A 162 -5.11 -41.62 9.49
CA ALA A 162 -5.06 -40.41 10.31
C ALA A 162 -5.83 -39.26 9.66
N ARG A 163 -5.54 -38.96 8.39
CA ARG A 163 -6.23 -37.89 7.64
C ARG A 163 -7.76 -38.07 7.55
N ILE A 164 -8.21 -39.30 7.33
CA ILE A 164 -9.66 -39.58 7.28
C ILE A 164 -10.30 -39.42 8.66
N ALA A 165 -9.63 -39.87 9.70
CA ALA A 165 -10.13 -39.77 11.08
C ALA A 165 -10.22 -38.31 11.56
N GLU A 166 -9.24 -37.48 11.20
CA GLU A 166 -9.16 -36.07 11.61
C GLU A 166 -9.89 -35.11 10.65
N GLY A 167 -10.18 -35.54 9.44
CA GLY A 167 -10.79 -34.69 8.42
C GLY A 167 -9.85 -33.60 7.88
N GLY A 168 -8.54 -33.78 8.05
CA GLY A 168 -7.53 -32.84 7.59
C GLY A 168 -7.32 -32.86 6.08
N ILE A 169 -6.60 -31.90 5.57
CA ILE A 169 -6.31 -31.72 4.14
C ILE A 169 -4.84 -31.44 3.89
N PHE A 170 -4.37 -31.80 2.72
CA PHE A 170 -3.05 -31.40 2.20
C PHE A 170 -3.19 -30.11 1.40
N THR A 171 -2.23 -29.21 1.60
CA THR A 171 -1.97 -28.03 0.78
C THR A 171 -0.52 -28.08 0.30
N GLU A 172 -0.10 -27.12 -0.51
CA GLU A 172 1.30 -26.99 -0.90
C GLU A 172 2.23 -26.66 0.28
N ARG A 173 1.67 -26.22 1.41
CA ARG A 173 2.41 -25.81 2.62
C ARG A 173 2.41 -26.84 3.72
N GLY A 174 1.79 -28.01 3.53
CA GLY A 174 1.73 -29.09 4.50
C GLY A 174 0.34 -29.70 4.70
N TYR A 175 0.24 -30.54 5.71
CA TYR A 175 -1.02 -31.10 6.18
C TYR A 175 -1.64 -30.22 7.26
N ILE A 176 -2.91 -29.88 7.09
CA ILE A 176 -3.64 -29.00 7.99
C ILE A 176 -4.86 -29.73 8.55
N VAL A 177 -5.04 -29.66 9.86
CA VAL A 177 -6.22 -30.18 10.56
C VAL A 177 -6.76 -29.15 11.53
N GLN A 178 -8.05 -28.87 11.41
CA GLN A 178 -8.78 -28.03 12.36
C GLN A 178 -9.06 -28.85 13.64
N HIS A 179 -8.69 -28.33 14.80
CA HIS A 179 -8.90 -29.01 16.09
C HIS A 179 -9.93 -28.31 17.00
N ASP A 180 -10.22 -27.04 16.75
CA ASP A 180 -11.20 -26.27 17.50
C ASP A 180 -12.19 -25.56 16.59
N ASP A 181 -13.29 -25.06 17.16
CA ASP A 181 -14.28 -24.26 16.44
C ASP A 181 -13.66 -22.94 15.92
N LEU A 182 -14.11 -22.53 14.75
CA LEU A 182 -13.68 -21.28 14.15
C LEU A 182 -14.13 -20.07 14.99
N LYS A 183 -13.37 -18.99 14.92
CA LYS A 183 -13.68 -17.69 15.54
C LYS A 183 -14.44 -16.81 14.54
N PRO A 184 -15.78 -16.84 14.52
CA PRO A 184 -16.52 -16.06 13.53
C PRO A 184 -16.31 -14.56 13.75
N VAL A 185 -16.20 -13.83 12.64
CA VAL A 185 -16.18 -12.37 12.61
C VAL A 185 -17.57 -11.91 12.21
N ALA A 186 -18.17 -11.07 13.03
CA ALA A 186 -19.57 -10.66 12.84
C ALA A 186 -19.76 -9.83 11.56
N GLU A 187 -18.87 -8.87 11.31
CA GLU A 187 -18.81 -8.07 10.07
C GLU A 187 -17.37 -7.61 9.81
N PRO A 188 -16.94 -7.58 8.54
CA PRO A 188 -15.67 -6.96 8.16
C PRO A 188 -15.75 -5.45 8.45
N VAL A 189 -14.65 -4.89 8.91
CA VAL A 189 -14.60 -3.46 9.20
C VAL A 189 -14.35 -2.71 7.89
N ASP A 190 -15.38 -2.06 7.38
CA ASP A 190 -15.32 -1.14 6.22
C ASP A 190 -14.86 0.24 6.73
N THR A 191 -13.60 0.34 7.13
CA THR A 191 -13.06 1.57 7.73
C THR A 191 -12.64 2.53 6.63
N ILE A 192 -13.31 3.67 6.55
CA ILE A 192 -12.94 4.78 5.68
C ILE A 192 -11.56 5.32 6.12
N PRO A 193 -10.58 5.48 5.20
CA PRO A 193 -9.27 6.00 5.54
C PRO A 193 -9.38 7.43 6.09
N GLN A 194 -8.56 7.72 7.08
CA GLN A 194 -8.47 9.04 7.69
C GLN A 194 -7.03 9.52 7.64
N ALA A 195 -6.84 10.79 7.28
CA ALA A 195 -5.53 11.39 7.26
C ALA A 195 -4.84 11.25 8.63
N PRO A 196 -3.66 10.63 8.70
CA PRO A 196 -2.90 10.51 9.94
C PRO A 196 -2.53 11.87 10.54
N ALA A 197 -2.17 11.90 11.82
CA ALA A 197 -1.74 13.13 12.49
C ALA A 197 -0.36 13.63 11.99
N TYR A 198 0.46 12.73 11.44
CA TYR A 198 1.77 13.05 10.83
C TYR A 198 1.63 13.31 9.32
N ALA A 199 2.63 13.97 8.72
CA ALA A 199 2.81 14.03 7.27
C ALA A 199 3.76 12.95 6.76
N PHE A 200 4.79 12.64 7.55
CA PHE A 200 5.74 11.57 7.29
C PHE A 200 5.92 10.72 8.54
N ARG A 201 6.01 9.41 8.34
CA ARG A 201 6.50 8.46 9.35
C ARG A 201 7.79 7.87 8.82
N ILE A 202 8.89 8.09 9.54
CA ILE A 202 10.21 7.62 9.17
C ILE A 202 10.74 6.60 10.17
N LEU A 203 11.48 5.63 9.66
CA LEU A 203 12.26 4.69 10.43
C LEU A 203 13.71 5.14 10.38
N ILE A 204 14.25 5.48 11.54
CA ILE A 204 15.63 5.93 11.69
C ILE A 204 16.47 4.73 12.09
N ASP A 205 17.60 4.55 11.41
CA ASP A 205 18.57 3.52 11.69
C ASP A 205 19.97 4.13 11.80
N ARG A 206 20.77 3.63 12.70
CA ARG A 206 22.16 4.08 12.84
C ARG A 206 23.02 3.45 11.76
N PHE A 207 23.91 4.23 11.13
CA PHE A 207 24.91 3.67 10.22
C PHE A 207 25.69 2.54 10.91
N PRO A 208 25.85 1.38 10.25
CA PRO A 208 26.66 0.30 10.79
C PRO A 208 28.13 0.75 10.81
N PHE A 209 28.61 1.18 11.97
CA PHE A 209 30.05 1.32 12.17
C PHE A 209 30.65 -0.08 12.36
N GLU A 210 31.72 -0.41 11.66
CA GLU A 210 32.37 -1.72 11.60
C GLU A 210 32.76 -2.36 12.95
N ASP A 211 32.61 -1.63 14.07
CA ASP A 211 33.10 -2.03 15.41
C ASP A 211 32.00 -2.14 16.49
N ASN A 212 30.71 -2.18 16.16
CA ASN A 212 29.66 -2.16 17.17
C ASN A 212 28.89 -3.50 17.25
N ASP A 213 29.21 -4.33 18.25
CA ASP A 213 28.43 -5.50 18.70
C ASP A 213 27.05 -5.12 19.35
N GLN A 214 26.58 -3.88 19.21
CA GLN A 214 25.27 -3.47 19.74
C GLN A 214 24.17 -3.79 18.75
N PRO A 215 23.02 -4.31 19.21
CA PRO A 215 21.91 -4.57 18.33
C PRO A 215 21.43 -3.23 17.71
N GLU A 216 21.17 -3.27 16.41
CA GLU A 216 20.57 -2.19 15.64
C GLU A 216 19.29 -1.71 16.34
N LYS A 217 19.29 -0.45 16.76
CA LYS A 217 18.11 0.18 17.38
C LYS A 217 17.42 1.06 16.36
N GLN A 218 16.42 0.51 15.72
CA GLN A 218 15.55 1.26 14.84
C GLN A 218 14.56 2.08 15.66
N VAL A 219 14.38 3.35 15.31
CA VAL A 219 13.45 4.27 15.99
C VAL A 219 12.49 4.88 14.98
N ARG A 220 11.20 4.79 15.26
CA ARG A 220 10.16 5.46 14.47
C ARG A 220 9.96 6.89 14.94
N LEU A 221 9.93 7.81 13.98
CA LEU A 221 9.65 9.21 14.19
C LEU A 221 8.52 9.66 13.26
N GLU A 222 7.51 10.29 13.84
CA GLU A 222 6.42 10.92 13.09
C GLU A 222 6.67 12.42 13.00
N LEU A 223 6.63 12.97 11.78
CA LEU A 223 6.80 14.39 11.49
C LEU A 223 5.48 15.00 11.04
N PRO A 224 5.14 16.25 11.45
CA PRO A 224 5.99 17.15 12.21
C PRO A 224 6.14 16.77 13.69
N ALA A 225 7.33 17.01 14.23
CA ALA A 225 7.69 16.73 15.61
C ALA A 225 8.34 17.94 16.28
N THR A 226 8.33 17.99 17.62
CA THR A 226 9.09 19.00 18.36
C THR A 226 10.59 18.69 18.35
N GLU A 227 11.42 19.72 18.53
CA GLU A 227 12.88 19.55 18.62
C GLU A 227 13.28 18.55 19.72
N GLU A 228 12.57 18.55 20.86
CA GLU A 228 12.82 17.59 21.95
C GLU A 228 12.52 16.15 21.53
N ARG A 229 11.47 15.92 20.71
CA ARG A 229 11.14 14.57 20.21
C ARG A 229 12.16 14.11 19.16
N ILE A 230 12.61 15.02 18.29
CA ILE A 230 13.66 14.76 17.30
C ILE A 230 14.97 14.37 18.02
N THR A 231 15.41 15.19 18.99
CA THR A 231 16.62 14.91 19.79
C THR A 231 16.52 13.56 20.51
N ARG A 232 15.37 13.29 21.12
CA ARG A 232 15.13 12.00 21.80
C ARG A 232 15.20 10.81 20.85
N ALA A 233 14.71 10.95 19.60
CA ALA A 233 14.79 9.88 18.62
C ALA A 233 16.25 9.54 18.28
N LEU A 234 17.14 10.53 18.15
CA LEU A 234 18.57 10.31 17.98
C LEU A 234 19.19 9.60 19.17
N GLU A 235 18.90 10.05 20.39
CA GLU A 235 19.38 9.42 21.62
C GLU A 235 18.89 7.95 21.74
N GLU A 236 17.65 7.68 21.42
CA GLU A 236 17.06 6.32 21.42
C GLU A 236 17.75 5.42 20.39
N CYS A 237 18.11 5.96 19.22
CA CYS A 237 18.87 5.28 18.17
C CYS A 237 20.37 5.10 18.56
N GLY A 238 20.86 5.88 19.54
CA GLY A 238 22.24 5.87 20.00
C GLY A 238 23.18 6.70 19.12
N ALA A 239 22.65 7.66 18.36
CA ALA A 239 23.40 8.62 17.54
C ALA A 239 23.53 9.96 18.26
N ALA A 240 24.64 10.68 17.99
CA ALA A 240 24.88 12.01 18.52
C ALA A 240 24.44 13.12 17.56
N SER A 241 24.34 12.82 16.27
CA SER A 241 23.92 13.75 15.21
C SER A 241 23.18 13.03 14.09
N TRP A 242 22.52 13.79 13.23
CA TRP A 242 21.85 13.28 12.04
C TRP A 242 22.81 12.71 10.99
N ASP A 243 24.07 13.12 10.98
CA ASP A 243 25.10 12.58 10.09
C ASP A 243 25.48 11.12 10.42
N GLU A 244 25.04 10.62 11.59
CA GLU A 244 25.33 9.26 12.06
C GLU A 244 24.17 8.27 11.77
N VAL A 245 23.08 8.73 11.15
CA VAL A 245 21.87 7.93 10.89
C VAL A 245 21.47 7.95 9.43
N THR A 246 20.78 6.90 9.03
CA THR A 246 19.95 6.86 7.82
C THR A 246 18.50 6.83 8.23
N TYR A 247 17.61 7.17 7.33
CA TYR A 247 16.18 6.99 7.53
C TYR A 247 15.51 6.44 6.27
N GLU A 248 14.42 5.73 6.49
CA GLU A 248 13.51 5.23 5.46
C GLU A 248 12.12 5.81 5.73
N VAL A 249 11.41 6.27 4.69
CA VAL A 249 10.03 6.73 4.83
C VAL A 249 9.10 5.51 4.81
N GLU A 250 8.45 5.21 5.95
CA GLU A 250 7.50 4.10 6.07
C GLU A 250 6.09 4.48 5.58
N ASP A 251 5.71 5.74 5.69
CA ASP A 251 4.41 6.26 5.27
C ASP A 251 4.47 7.78 5.07
N SER A 252 3.72 8.30 4.09
CA SER A 252 3.82 9.68 3.65
C SER A 252 2.50 10.24 3.15
N ALA A 253 2.26 11.53 3.43
CA ALA A 253 1.19 12.30 2.80
C ALA A 253 1.41 12.58 1.30
N LEU A 254 2.62 12.26 0.79
CA LEU A 254 3.03 12.39 -0.62
C LEU A 254 3.40 11.02 -1.22
N PRO A 255 2.49 10.01 -1.25
CA PRO A 255 2.82 8.68 -1.73
C PRO A 255 3.39 8.68 -3.15
N GLY A 256 4.47 7.89 -3.36
CA GLY A 256 5.16 7.79 -4.63
C GLY A 256 6.02 9.01 -5.01
N ARG A 257 6.20 9.97 -4.08
CA ARG A 257 7.15 11.08 -4.16
C ARG A 257 8.11 11.13 -2.97
N ASP A 258 7.75 10.52 -1.89
CA ASP A 258 8.51 10.40 -0.66
C ASP A 258 9.85 9.70 -0.83
N GLU A 259 9.93 8.70 -1.72
CA GLU A 259 11.18 8.01 -2.07
C GLU A 259 12.10 8.86 -2.97
N ASP A 260 11.52 9.80 -3.74
CA ASP A 260 12.26 10.67 -4.65
C ASP A 260 12.73 11.97 -3.99
N LEU A 261 12.11 12.37 -2.85
CA LEU A 261 12.45 13.61 -2.16
C LEU A 261 13.75 13.46 -1.37
N GLU A 262 14.86 13.91 -1.98
CA GLU A 262 16.14 13.99 -1.29
C GLU A 262 16.07 15.03 -0.15
N CYS A 263 16.35 14.59 1.06
CA CYS A 263 16.43 15.45 2.23
C CYS A 263 17.61 15.07 3.11
N ASN A 264 18.57 15.96 3.17
CA ASN A 264 19.80 15.76 3.96
C ASN A 264 19.69 16.36 5.38
N ASP A 265 18.63 17.10 5.68
CA ASP A 265 18.41 17.76 6.96
C ASP A 265 17.00 17.46 7.51
N ILE A 266 16.95 16.81 8.67
CA ILE A 266 15.70 16.48 9.36
C ILE A 266 14.91 17.74 9.74
N ILE A 267 15.56 18.87 10.00
CA ILE A 267 14.90 20.13 10.34
C ILE A 267 14.09 20.61 9.13
N GLN A 268 14.72 20.57 7.95
CA GLN A 268 14.08 20.91 6.68
C GLN A 268 12.92 19.94 6.37
N PHE A 269 13.12 18.64 6.61
CA PHE A 269 12.07 17.65 6.41
C PHE A 269 10.88 17.85 7.37
N ASN A 270 11.18 18.23 8.61
CA ASN A 270 10.17 18.61 9.59
C ASN A 270 9.40 19.89 9.20
N GLU A 271 10.08 20.87 8.61
CA GLU A 271 9.45 22.08 8.07
C GLU A 271 8.50 21.76 6.92
N LEU A 272 8.91 20.91 5.97
CA LEU A 272 8.05 20.41 4.91
C LEU A 272 6.82 19.70 5.49
N ALA A 273 7.00 18.86 6.51
CA ALA A 273 5.91 18.16 7.18
C ALA A 273 4.89 19.13 7.81
N MET A 274 5.35 20.23 8.43
CA MET A 274 4.47 21.26 8.98
C MET A 274 3.65 21.96 7.88
N LEU A 275 4.28 22.31 6.75
CA LEU A 275 3.60 22.92 5.61
C LEU A 275 2.56 21.97 5.01
N ILE A 276 2.90 20.70 4.82
CA ILE A 276 1.98 19.68 4.32
C ILE A 276 0.74 19.56 5.23
N LYS A 277 0.91 19.47 6.55
CA LYS A 277 -0.23 19.41 7.49
C LYS A 277 -1.08 20.69 7.48
N HIS A 278 -0.47 21.84 7.27
CA HIS A 278 -1.20 23.10 7.10
C HIS A 278 -2.04 23.09 5.80
N LEU A 279 -1.45 22.67 4.69
CA LEU A 279 -2.13 22.58 3.38
C LEU A 279 -3.23 21.51 3.39
N GLU A 280 -2.99 20.38 4.05
CA GLU A 280 -4.00 19.33 4.23
C GLU A 280 -5.23 19.86 4.99
N ALA A 281 -5.02 20.58 6.09
CA ALA A 281 -6.10 21.21 6.86
C ALA A 281 -6.85 22.27 6.04
N GLY A 282 -6.19 22.93 5.10
CA GLY A 282 -6.76 23.90 4.16
C GLY A 282 -7.46 23.29 2.94
N GLY A 283 -7.24 21.98 2.69
CA GLY A 283 -7.74 21.30 1.49
C GLY A 283 -6.88 21.53 0.23
N ASP A 284 -5.69 22.10 0.39
CA ASP A 284 -4.77 22.42 -0.71
C ASP A 284 -3.70 21.34 -0.98
N LEU A 285 -3.69 20.24 -0.21
CA LEU A 285 -2.72 19.15 -0.39
C LEU A 285 -2.77 18.52 -1.79
N PRO A 286 -3.95 18.26 -2.42
CA PRO A 286 -4.01 17.75 -3.79
C PRO A 286 -3.38 18.69 -4.80
N LYS A 287 -3.50 20.01 -4.59
CA LYS A 287 -2.84 21.03 -5.42
C LYS A 287 -1.32 20.96 -5.28
N LEU A 288 -0.79 20.83 -4.07
CA LEU A 288 0.64 20.63 -3.84
C LEU A 288 1.14 19.39 -4.58
N LYS A 289 0.49 18.24 -4.41
CA LYS A 289 0.83 17.00 -5.12
C LYS A 289 0.84 17.17 -6.62
N ALA A 290 -0.15 17.86 -7.17
CA ALA A 290 -0.22 18.17 -8.60
C ALA A 290 0.96 19.01 -9.09
N VAL A 291 1.36 20.05 -8.33
CA VAL A 291 2.49 20.92 -8.67
C VAL A 291 3.82 20.15 -8.57
N LEU A 292 4.05 19.41 -7.48
CA LEU A 292 5.25 18.57 -7.32
C LEU A 292 5.38 17.55 -8.45
N HIS A 293 4.27 16.96 -8.88
CA HIS A 293 4.25 16.05 -10.03
C HIS A 293 4.58 16.77 -11.34
N ALA A 294 3.99 17.94 -11.57
CA ALA A 294 4.17 18.71 -12.82
C ALA A 294 5.58 19.29 -12.96
N THR A 295 6.22 19.66 -11.85
CA THR A 295 7.58 20.19 -11.82
C THR A 295 8.66 19.10 -11.74
N ASN A 296 8.26 17.85 -11.54
CA ASN A 296 9.16 16.73 -11.26
C ASN A 296 10.12 17.04 -10.10
N CYS A 297 9.58 17.67 -9.04
CA CYS A 297 10.36 18.07 -7.87
C CYS A 297 10.83 16.83 -7.10
N ASP A 298 12.15 16.72 -6.87
CA ASP A 298 12.85 15.63 -6.20
C ASP A 298 13.67 16.09 -4.98
N ASP A 299 13.57 17.38 -4.61
CA ASP A 299 14.27 17.99 -3.48
C ASP A 299 13.31 18.60 -2.47
N ALA A 300 13.57 18.37 -1.17
CA ALA A 300 12.75 18.88 -0.09
C ALA A 300 12.75 20.42 0.02
N SER A 301 13.87 21.09 -0.30
CA SER A 301 13.96 22.56 -0.29
C SER A 301 13.10 23.17 -1.39
N ALA A 302 13.16 22.59 -2.59
CA ALA A 302 12.31 22.99 -3.71
C ALA A 302 10.83 22.74 -3.39
N ALA A 303 10.49 21.62 -2.75
CA ALA A 303 9.15 21.29 -2.30
C ALA A 303 8.60 22.31 -1.27
N ILE A 304 9.43 22.74 -0.31
CA ILE A 304 9.10 23.81 0.64
C ILE A 304 8.80 25.12 -0.11
N THR A 305 9.68 25.51 -1.02
CA THR A 305 9.51 26.73 -1.83
C THR A 305 8.21 26.70 -2.64
N ILE A 306 7.86 25.55 -3.23
CA ILE A 306 6.60 25.35 -3.93
C ILE A 306 5.42 25.46 -2.98
N ALA A 307 5.48 24.80 -1.81
CA ALA A 307 4.40 24.81 -0.81
C ALA A 307 4.10 26.22 -0.29
N GLU A 308 5.12 27.01 0.00
CA GLU A 308 4.98 28.41 0.43
C GLU A 308 4.39 29.33 -0.65
N ASN A 309 4.70 29.05 -1.92
CA ASN A 309 4.26 29.84 -3.07
C ASN A 309 3.15 29.14 -3.88
N LEU A 310 2.39 28.25 -3.27
CA LEU A 310 1.36 27.47 -3.94
C LEU A 310 0.28 28.34 -4.60
N ASN A 311 0.08 29.55 -4.10
CA ASN A 311 -0.83 30.55 -4.67
C ASN A 311 -0.40 31.09 -6.06
N GLU A 312 0.84 30.89 -6.50
CA GLU A 312 1.33 31.26 -7.84
C GLU A 312 0.87 30.28 -8.93
N TYR A 313 0.34 29.14 -8.53
CA TYR A 313 -0.12 28.11 -9.46
C TYR A 313 -1.63 28.14 -9.62
N ILE A 314 -2.07 27.85 -10.84
CA ILE A 314 -3.46 27.53 -11.19
C ILE A 314 -3.60 26.01 -11.00
N TYR A 315 -4.70 25.57 -10.40
CA TYR A 315 -5.02 24.17 -10.23
C TYR A 315 -6.49 23.93 -10.54
N GLU A 316 -6.77 23.01 -11.47
CA GLU A 316 -8.11 22.68 -11.92
C GLU A 316 -8.29 21.15 -11.84
N PRO A 317 -8.80 20.62 -10.69
CA PRO A 317 -8.91 19.18 -10.45
C PRO A 317 -9.85 18.48 -11.42
N GLU A 318 -10.83 19.19 -11.98
CA GLU A 318 -11.83 18.64 -12.90
C GLU A 318 -11.30 18.40 -14.31
N LYS A 319 -10.12 18.96 -14.66
CA LYS A 319 -9.49 18.81 -15.98
C LYS A 319 -8.47 17.68 -15.95
N CYS A 320 -8.94 16.50 -16.28
CA CYS A 320 -8.13 15.26 -16.19
C CYS A 320 -7.61 14.79 -17.55
N THR A 321 -8.15 15.35 -18.65
CA THR A 321 -7.77 15.00 -20.03
C THR A 321 -7.65 16.24 -20.90
N ALA A 322 -6.87 16.12 -22.00
CA ALA A 322 -6.80 17.19 -22.99
C ALA A 322 -8.18 17.53 -23.58
N LYS A 323 -9.08 16.55 -23.66
CA LYS A 323 -10.46 16.77 -24.10
C LYS A 323 -11.23 17.66 -23.14
N ASP A 324 -11.03 17.55 -21.82
CA ASP A 324 -11.70 18.40 -20.84
C ASP A 324 -11.28 19.85 -21.01
N VAL A 325 -9.98 20.10 -21.26
CA VAL A 325 -9.41 21.42 -21.54
C VAL A 325 -10.04 22.02 -22.79
N ALA A 326 -10.11 21.24 -23.88
CA ALA A 326 -10.73 21.70 -25.13
C ALA A 326 -12.22 21.97 -24.95
N LEU A 327 -12.96 21.09 -24.28
CA LEU A 327 -14.40 21.26 -24.05
C LEU A 327 -14.69 22.51 -23.23
N GLU A 328 -13.93 22.75 -22.16
CA GLU A 328 -14.11 23.95 -21.35
C GLU A 328 -13.80 25.23 -22.11
N TYR A 329 -12.71 25.23 -22.90
CA TYR A 329 -12.38 26.37 -23.79
C TYR A 329 -13.50 26.65 -24.80
N LEU A 330 -14.04 25.60 -25.44
CA LEU A 330 -15.13 25.75 -26.40
C LEU A 330 -16.41 26.26 -25.73
N ARG A 331 -16.77 25.77 -24.56
CA ARG A 331 -17.93 26.23 -23.77
C ARG A 331 -17.85 27.73 -23.44
N ARG A 332 -16.65 28.22 -23.13
CA ARG A 332 -16.42 29.64 -22.84
C ARG A 332 -16.41 30.50 -24.11
N SER A 333 -16.05 29.90 -25.24
CA SER A 333 -15.83 30.65 -26.50
C SER A 333 -17.06 30.76 -27.39
N VAL A 334 -18.00 29.80 -27.29
CA VAL A 334 -19.17 29.74 -28.18
C VAL A 334 -20.48 29.47 -27.44
N SER A 335 -21.63 29.72 -28.05
CA SER A 335 -22.93 29.37 -27.48
C SER A 335 -23.15 27.85 -27.47
N GLU A 336 -24.01 27.36 -26.58
CA GLU A 336 -24.36 25.92 -26.47
C GLU A 336 -24.87 25.33 -27.80
N SER A 337 -25.67 26.11 -28.55
CA SER A 337 -26.16 25.74 -29.89
C SER A 337 -25.04 25.61 -30.91
N THR A 338 -24.04 26.47 -30.84
CA THR A 338 -22.88 26.43 -31.73
C THR A 338 -21.96 25.28 -31.33
N LEU A 339 -21.77 25.07 -30.02
CA LEU A 339 -20.96 23.97 -29.48
C LEU A 339 -21.45 22.59 -29.96
N SER A 340 -22.76 22.34 -29.90
CA SER A 340 -23.34 21.07 -30.35
C SER A 340 -23.12 20.81 -31.86
N ILE A 341 -23.00 21.86 -32.68
CA ILE A 341 -22.68 21.74 -34.12
C ILE A 341 -21.18 21.49 -34.32
N LEU A 342 -20.32 22.12 -33.52
CA LEU A 342 -18.88 22.03 -33.66
C LEU A 342 -18.29 20.71 -33.14
N LEU A 343 -18.82 20.15 -32.05
CA LEU A 343 -18.26 18.97 -31.37
C LEU A 343 -17.97 17.78 -32.31
N PRO A 344 -18.84 17.39 -33.27
CA PRO A 344 -18.55 16.31 -34.20
C PRO A 344 -17.41 16.60 -35.19
N HIS A 345 -16.96 17.86 -35.29
CA HIS A 345 -15.98 18.30 -36.27
C HIS A 345 -14.65 18.79 -35.67
N VAL A 346 -14.50 18.75 -34.35
CA VAL A 346 -13.29 19.18 -33.63
C VAL A 346 -12.55 17.97 -33.09
N PHE A 347 -11.26 17.88 -33.37
CA PHE A 347 -10.36 16.94 -32.73
C PHE A 347 -10.02 17.46 -31.33
N LEU A 348 -10.89 17.14 -30.35
CA LEU A 348 -10.79 17.66 -28.97
C LEU A 348 -9.45 17.39 -28.31
N GLU A 349 -8.91 16.20 -28.52
CA GLU A 349 -7.61 15.81 -27.97
C GLU A 349 -6.47 16.71 -28.46
N ASP A 350 -6.41 16.96 -29.79
CA ASP A 350 -5.36 17.78 -30.38
C ASP A 350 -5.55 19.28 -30.04
N CYS A 351 -6.80 19.72 -29.99
CA CYS A 351 -7.15 21.06 -29.56
C CYS A 351 -6.72 21.31 -28.11
N GLY A 352 -7.01 20.38 -27.21
CA GLY A 352 -6.61 20.49 -25.80
C GLY A 352 -5.09 20.50 -25.63
N LYS A 353 -4.38 19.61 -26.32
CA LYS A 353 -2.90 19.60 -26.30
C LYS A 353 -2.31 20.92 -26.78
N ALA A 354 -2.87 21.52 -27.84
CA ALA A 354 -2.42 22.82 -28.35
C ALA A 354 -2.67 23.96 -27.35
N LEU A 355 -3.83 23.96 -26.68
CA LEU A 355 -4.15 24.91 -25.60
C LEU A 355 -3.20 24.81 -24.45
N MET A 356 -2.99 23.58 -23.92
CA MET A 356 -2.05 23.33 -22.81
C MET A 356 -0.63 23.78 -23.18
N ALA A 357 -0.17 23.48 -24.38
CA ALA A 357 1.15 23.93 -24.84
C ALA A 357 1.27 25.47 -24.91
N SER A 358 0.20 26.17 -25.28
CA SER A 358 0.20 27.65 -25.34
C SER A 358 0.21 28.30 -23.94
N GLU A 359 -0.30 27.62 -22.94
CA GLU A 359 -0.39 28.10 -21.55
C GLU A 359 0.68 27.50 -20.63
N ASN A 360 1.61 26.70 -21.16
CA ASN A 360 2.58 25.93 -20.40
C ASN A 360 1.91 25.10 -19.27
N ALA A 361 0.70 24.61 -19.54
CA ALA A 361 -0.09 23.81 -18.62
C ALA A 361 0.20 22.32 -18.77
N MET A 362 0.08 21.56 -17.68
CA MET A 362 0.28 20.11 -17.63
C MET A 362 -0.89 19.42 -16.92
N ILE A 363 -1.35 18.30 -17.47
CA ILE A 363 -2.26 17.39 -16.77
C ILE A 363 -1.44 16.44 -15.93
N THR A 364 -1.81 16.36 -14.65
CA THR A 364 -1.26 15.45 -13.66
C THR A 364 -2.32 14.42 -13.23
N PRO A 365 -1.99 13.39 -12.47
CA PRO A 365 -2.99 12.48 -11.90
C PRO A 365 -4.04 13.18 -11.02
N TYR A 366 -3.75 14.38 -10.52
CA TYR A 366 -4.62 15.16 -9.64
C TYR A 366 -5.43 16.24 -10.36
N GLY A 367 -5.16 16.50 -11.62
CA GLY A 367 -5.79 17.53 -12.43
C GLY A 367 -4.79 18.40 -13.20
N LEU A 368 -5.28 19.48 -13.81
CA LEU A 368 -4.46 20.38 -14.59
C LEU A 368 -3.76 21.42 -13.71
N VAL A 369 -2.49 21.67 -14.00
CA VAL A 369 -1.64 22.68 -13.35
C VAL A 369 -1.04 23.62 -14.39
N ALA A 370 -0.96 24.91 -14.06
CA ALA A 370 -0.22 25.91 -14.80
C ALA A 370 0.31 27.00 -13.85
N ARG A 371 1.30 27.77 -14.27
CA ARG A 371 1.70 28.97 -13.51
C ARG A 371 0.85 30.16 -13.90
N LYS A 372 0.51 31.01 -12.93
CA LYS A 372 -0.30 32.24 -13.20
C LYS A 372 0.39 33.26 -14.09
N ASP A 373 1.71 33.28 -14.07
CA ASP A 373 2.54 34.16 -14.91
C ASP A 373 2.78 33.59 -16.30
N GLY A 374 2.28 32.38 -16.60
CA GLY A 374 2.45 31.71 -17.89
C GLY A 374 3.86 31.15 -18.12
N SER A 375 4.74 31.16 -17.13
CA SER A 375 6.06 30.56 -17.24
C SER A 375 6.00 29.01 -17.19
N MET A 376 7.09 28.34 -17.55
CA MET A 376 7.17 26.89 -17.53
C MET A 376 7.07 26.33 -16.10
N LEU A 377 6.52 25.13 -15.98
CA LEU A 377 6.48 24.36 -14.75
C LEU A 377 7.83 23.68 -14.54
N LEU A 378 8.70 24.33 -13.78
CA LEU A 378 10.03 23.84 -13.41
C LEU A 378 10.15 23.84 -11.88
N ALA A 379 10.88 22.88 -11.32
CA ALA A 379 11.24 22.93 -9.92
C ALA A 379 12.11 24.19 -9.67
N PRO A 380 11.96 24.87 -8.52
CA PRO A 380 12.90 25.92 -8.14
C PRO A 380 14.31 25.34 -8.12
N GLU A 381 15.27 26.04 -8.74
CA GLU A 381 16.67 25.68 -8.63
C GLU A 381 17.11 25.87 -7.17
N ASP A 382 17.97 24.99 -6.66
CA ASP A 382 18.64 25.17 -5.38
C ASP A 382 19.31 26.55 -5.38
N SER A 383 18.82 27.45 -4.53
CA SER A 383 19.49 28.73 -4.33
C SER A 383 20.87 28.43 -3.77
N PRO A 384 21.97 28.77 -4.47
CA PRO A 384 23.29 28.50 -3.95
C PRO A 384 23.41 29.17 -2.59
N ASN A 385 23.76 28.39 -1.59
CA ASN A 385 23.90 28.78 -0.21
C ASN A 385 24.77 30.04 -0.11
N GLU A 386 24.17 31.23 0.14
CA GLU A 386 24.89 32.51 0.30
C GLU A 386 25.87 32.54 1.47
N GLY A 387 26.11 31.38 2.10
CA GLY A 387 27.02 31.19 3.22
C GLY A 387 28.51 31.04 2.90
N SER A 388 28.91 30.96 1.62
CA SER A 388 30.30 30.67 1.24
C SER A 388 31.11 31.87 0.75
N MET A 389 30.66 33.12 0.94
CA MET A 389 31.43 34.32 0.50
C MET A 389 31.67 35.31 1.62
N ARG A 390 32.34 34.85 2.67
CA ARG A 390 33.09 35.74 3.61
C ARG A 390 34.36 35.05 4.06
N MET A 391 35.41 35.14 3.25
CA MET A 391 36.78 35.31 3.65
C MET A 391 37.68 35.51 2.41
N LEU A 392 37.94 36.74 2.11
CA LEU A 392 39.24 37.25 1.61
C LEU A 392 39.53 38.55 2.34
#